data_362fcf175dc72448fa34ba18fa33de65
#
_entry.id   362fcf175dc72448fa34ba18fa33de65
#
_cell.length_a   1.000
_cell.length_b   1.000
_cell.length_c   1.000
_cell.angle_alpha   90.00
_cell.angle_beta   90.00
_cell.angle_gamma   90.00
#
_symmetry.space_group_name_H-M   'P 1'
#
loop_
_entity.id
_entity.type
_entity.pdbx_description
1 polymer ?
#
loop_
_entity_poly.entity_id
_entity_poly.type
_entity_poly.pdbx_seq_one_letter_code
_entity_poly.pdbx_strand_id
1 'polypeptide(L)'
;MKKKTIILVTLALMLLGVNTNAQMSEKPRVIAMTDGEIDDQCSMIRFLLHANDMEVVAIIQTNSIFQRGGWSNAGWIEKQLDAYEQVYPNLIVHDPAYPTANELRSKLFLGDQDSTHIVVDTDVIRRVPGTESMIDPTHWADTPGSDKIVETLLENDPRKVYIQAWGGGNTAAKAFQKLKTQYPSEYERAVKKAVMYNIWYQDGAGNYIETYHPDVTLLVSYYFSGTWDYGSQRYTDGFAKNYLHNGHGPLAALYPQDYISEGDSPAFLYTLGSGLRGYEDPTYGGWGGQFYKIEGLKNVYRDVDRGSYLRWVEVANRDFESRLRWCVAGKYEDANHKPVIAIPGGLEKTVKSGETVTLNADITEPD
;
A
#
# COMPACT_ATOMS: atom_id res chain seq x y z
N MET A 1 -65.15 -38.39 -31.69
CA MET A 1 -64.11 -38.26 -30.63
C MET A 1 -63.10 -37.19 -31.04
N LYS A 2 -63.21 -35.98 -30.49
CA LYS A 2 -62.26 -34.88 -30.79
C LYS A 2 -61.18 -34.83 -29.69
N LYS A 3 -59.95 -35.09 -30.09
CA LYS A 3 -58.78 -34.93 -29.15
C LYS A 3 -58.46 -33.43 -28.98
N LYS A 4 -58.60 -32.96 -27.76
CA LYS A 4 -58.09 -31.61 -27.38
C LYS A 4 -56.64 -31.71 -27.09
N THR A 5 -55.80 -31.03 -27.87
CA THR A 5 -54.36 -30.83 -27.61
C THR A 5 -54.23 -29.65 -26.65
N ILE A 6 -53.71 -29.93 -25.47
CA ILE A 6 -53.35 -28.88 -24.49
C ILE A 6 -51.92 -28.47 -24.81
N ILE A 7 -51.73 -27.23 -25.23
CA ILE A 7 -50.41 -26.60 -25.39
C ILE A 7 -50.05 -26.00 -24.04
N LEU A 8 -49.07 -26.58 -23.39
CA LEU A 8 -48.44 -26.00 -22.17
C LEU A 8 -47.43 -24.94 -22.63
N VAL A 9 -47.76 -23.67 -22.43
CA VAL A 9 -46.82 -22.57 -22.62
C VAL A 9 -46.05 -22.38 -21.32
N THR A 10 -44.84 -22.88 -21.30
CA THR A 10 -43.92 -22.63 -20.18
C THR A 10 -43.30 -21.25 -20.37
N LEU A 11 -43.78 -20.28 -19.58
CA LEU A 11 -43.22 -18.93 -19.54
C LEU A 11 -41.94 -18.98 -18.73
N ALA A 12 -40.78 -19.08 -19.40
CA ALA A 12 -39.49 -18.91 -18.79
C ALA A 12 -39.30 -17.43 -18.48
N LEU A 13 -39.52 -17.02 -17.21
CA LEU A 13 -39.05 -15.75 -16.71
C LEU A 13 -37.49 -15.80 -16.66
N MET A 14 -36.85 -15.26 -17.69
CA MET A 14 -35.47 -14.83 -17.58
C MET A 14 -35.44 -13.63 -16.63
N LEU A 15 -35.15 -13.87 -15.36
CA LEU A 15 -34.64 -12.88 -14.46
C LEU A 15 -33.23 -12.48 -14.97
N LEU A 16 -33.19 -11.47 -15.82
CA LEU A 16 -31.99 -10.68 -16.06
C LEU A 16 -31.70 -9.99 -14.73
N GLY A 17 -30.99 -10.67 -13.85
CA GLY A 17 -30.31 -10.03 -12.74
C GLY A 17 -29.35 -9.01 -13.35
N VAL A 18 -29.75 -7.75 -13.35
CA VAL A 18 -28.80 -6.66 -13.54
C VAL A 18 -27.90 -6.73 -12.32
N ASN A 19 -26.77 -7.43 -12.44
CA ASN A 19 -25.69 -7.31 -11.50
C ASN A 19 -25.15 -5.88 -11.59
N THR A 20 -25.75 -4.98 -10.82
CA THR A 20 -25.15 -3.69 -10.48
C THR A 20 -24.14 -3.90 -9.36
N ASN A 21 -23.29 -4.91 -9.47
CA ASN A 21 -22.06 -4.91 -8.74
C ASN A 21 -21.18 -3.86 -9.42
N ALA A 22 -21.08 -2.66 -8.83
CA ALA A 22 -19.84 -1.93 -8.91
C ALA A 22 -18.78 -3.00 -8.60
N GLN A 23 -17.95 -3.33 -9.60
CA GLN A 23 -16.90 -4.32 -9.44
C GLN A 23 -16.06 -3.79 -8.28
N MET A 24 -16.20 -4.39 -7.09
CA MET A 24 -15.33 -4.08 -5.99
C MET A 24 -13.93 -4.33 -6.54
N SER A 25 -13.19 -3.27 -6.77
CA SER A 25 -11.79 -3.35 -7.18
C SER A 25 -11.14 -4.34 -6.23
N GLU A 26 -10.59 -5.43 -6.76
CA GLU A 26 -9.87 -6.39 -5.93
C GLU A 26 -8.84 -5.62 -5.13
N LYS A 27 -8.82 -5.86 -3.80
CA LYS A 27 -7.90 -5.14 -2.91
C LYS A 27 -6.45 -5.29 -3.39
N PRO A 28 -5.64 -4.23 -3.38
CA PRO A 28 -4.23 -4.34 -3.70
C PRO A 28 -3.53 -5.24 -2.69
N ARG A 29 -2.65 -6.11 -3.17
CA ARG A 29 -1.84 -7.03 -2.34
C ARG A 29 -0.58 -6.31 -1.90
N VAL A 30 -0.42 -6.13 -0.59
CA VAL A 30 0.63 -5.28 -0.02
C VAL A 30 1.56 -6.09 0.88
N ILE A 31 2.87 -5.91 0.68
CA ILE A 31 3.95 -6.33 1.56
C ILE A 31 4.66 -5.08 2.04
N ALA A 32 4.57 -4.74 3.33
CA ALA A 32 5.29 -3.62 3.93
C ALA A 32 6.60 -4.12 4.56
N MET A 33 7.74 -3.55 4.15
CA MET A 33 9.05 -3.81 4.75
C MET A 33 9.47 -2.59 5.55
N THR A 34 9.63 -2.74 6.85
CA THR A 34 9.88 -1.66 7.82
C THR A 34 11.17 -1.91 8.60
N ASP A 35 11.97 -0.88 8.84
CA ASP A 35 13.16 -0.96 9.68
C ASP A 35 12.95 -0.42 11.11
N GLY A 36 11.75 0.12 11.38
CA GLY A 36 11.29 0.51 12.70
C GLY A 36 11.77 1.87 13.16
N GLU A 37 12.20 2.75 12.26
CA GLU A 37 12.42 4.16 12.58
C GLU A 37 11.16 4.83 13.15
N ILE A 38 11.29 6.04 13.63
CA ILE A 38 10.19 6.74 14.29
C ILE A 38 9.03 7.04 13.33
N ASP A 39 9.32 7.31 12.06
CA ASP A 39 8.32 7.56 11.02
C ASP A 39 7.65 6.26 10.53
N ASP A 40 8.36 5.12 10.53
CA ASP A 40 7.75 3.79 10.37
C ASP A 40 6.68 3.55 11.44
N GLN A 41 7.02 3.85 12.71
CA GLN A 41 6.10 3.63 13.83
C GLN A 41 4.88 4.56 13.74
N CYS A 42 5.03 5.78 13.24
CA CYS A 42 3.93 6.70 12.95
C CYS A 42 3.10 6.20 11.77
N SER A 43 3.75 5.84 10.67
CA SER A 43 3.13 5.35 9.43
C SER A 43 2.36 4.06 9.64
N MET A 44 2.84 3.16 10.50
CA MET A 44 2.19 1.88 10.80
C MET A 44 0.81 2.07 11.44
N ILE A 45 0.61 3.09 12.29
CA ILE A 45 -0.70 3.37 12.87
C ILE A 45 -1.71 3.71 11.78
N ARG A 46 -1.35 4.57 10.84
CA ARG A 46 -2.19 4.89 9.69
C ARG A 46 -2.38 3.67 8.79
N PHE A 47 -1.32 2.89 8.52
CA PHE A 47 -1.38 1.66 7.73
C PHE A 47 -2.39 0.66 8.31
N LEU A 48 -2.36 0.42 9.62
CA LEU A 48 -3.31 -0.47 10.29
C LEU A 48 -4.76 0.01 10.16
N LEU A 49 -4.99 1.32 10.18
CA LEU A 49 -6.32 1.91 9.97
C LEU A 49 -6.76 1.91 8.49
N HIS A 50 -5.87 1.61 7.55
CA HIS A 50 -6.20 1.36 6.15
C HIS A 50 -6.16 -0.14 5.78
N ALA A 51 -5.97 -1.03 6.73
CA ALA A 51 -5.90 -2.47 6.46
C ALA A 51 -7.20 -3.06 5.86
N ASN A 52 -8.32 -2.35 6.01
CA ASN A 52 -9.59 -2.69 5.35
C ASN A 52 -9.58 -2.39 3.84
N ASP A 53 -8.75 -1.47 3.34
CA ASP A 53 -8.68 -1.08 1.93
C ASP A 53 -7.68 -1.94 1.11
N MET A 54 -6.88 -2.80 1.76
CA MET A 54 -5.85 -3.62 1.12
C MET A 54 -5.84 -5.06 1.63
N GLU A 55 -5.24 -5.96 0.87
CA GLU A 55 -4.86 -7.29 1.33
C GLU A 55 -3.43 -7.22 1.88
N VAL A 56 -3.30 -7.15 3.20
CA VAL A 56 -2.00 -7.20 3.88
C VAL A 56 -1.47 -8.62 3.78
N VAL A 57 -0.49 -8.82 2.90
CA VAL A 57 0.15 -10.13 2.67
C VAL A 57 1.23 -10.40 3.70
N ALA A 58 2.06 -9.39 3.98
CA ALA A 58 3.11 -9.46 4.98
C ALA A 58 3.48 -8.08 5.51
N ILE A 59 3.95 -8.05 6.76
CA ILE A 59 4.70 -6.97 7.39
C ILE A 59 6.07 -7.55 7.73
N ILE A 60 7.12 -7.06 7.08
CA ILE A 60 8.46 -7.63 7.18
C ILE A 60 9.36 -6.64 7.92
N GLN A 61 9.92 -7.08 9.03
CA GLN A 61 10.92 -6.30 9.78
C GLN A 61 12.28 -6.49 9.12
N THR A 62 12.84 -5.43 8.55
CA THR A 62 14.11 -5.40 7.84
C THR A 62 15.10 -4.42 8.52
N ASN A 63 16.20 -4.08 7.85
CA ASN A 63 17.13 -3.05 8.26
C ASN A 63 17.36 -2.04 7.13
N SER A 64 18.09 -0.95 7.44
CA SER A 64 18.44 0.10 6.47
C SER A 64 19.75 0.79 6.86
N ILE A 65 20.15 1.79 6.07
CA ILE A 65 21.28 2.66 6.41
C ILE A 65 21.07 3.39 7.76
N PHE A 66 19.83 3.69 8.13
CA PHE A 66 19.48 4.40 9.36
C PHE A 66 19.28 3.45 10.54
N GLN A 67 18.88 2.21 10.29
CA GLN A 67 18.68 1.15 11.28
C GLN A 67 19.42 -0.12 10.85
N ARG A 68 20.78 -0.04 10.85
CA ARG A 68 21.64 -1.09 10.28
C ARG A 68 21.46 -2.46 10.92
N GLY A 69 21.12 -2.55 12.19
CA GLY A 69 20.83 -3.80 12.90
C GLY A 69 19.35 -4.18 12.86
N GLY A 70 18.50 -3.39 12.20
CA GLY A 70 17.06 -3.49 12.29
C GLY A 70 16.53 -3.19 13.69
N TRP A 71 15.21 -3.24 13.88
CA TRP A 71 14.60 -2.99 15.20
C TRP A 71 13.50 -4.00 15.55
N SER A 72 13.64 -5.24 15.07
CA SER A 72 12.69 -6.32 15.29
C SER A 72 12.52 -6.69 16.78
N ASN A 73 13.56 -6.47 17.61
CA ASN A 73 13.54 -6.81 19.04
C ASN A 73 12.76 -5.82 19.92
N ALA A 74 12.34 -4.68 19.39
CA ALA A 74 11.72 -3.63 20.20
C ALA A 74 10.25 -3.94 20.56
N GLY A 75 9.60 -4.88 19.84
CA GLY A 75 8.21 -5.28 20.07
C GLY A 75 7.22 -4.13 19.83
N TRP A 76 7.59 -3.17 18.99
CA TRP A 76 6.78 -1.98 18.75
C TRP A 76 5.56 -2.27 17.87
N ILE A 77 5.69 -3.16 16.88
CA ILE A 77 4.56 -3.59 16.04
C ILE A 77 3.56 -4.37 16.89
N GLU A 78 4.04 -5.28 17.72
CA GLU A 78 3.21 -6.08 18.62
C GLU A 78 2.39 -5.19 19.56
N LYS A 79 2.99 -4.13 20.12
CA LYS A 79 2.27 -3.15 20.94
C LYS A 79 1.19 -2.41 20.16
N GLN A 80 1.46 -2.05 18.92
CA GLN A 80 0.46 -1.42 18.06
C GLN A 80 -0.65 -2.39 17.68
N LEU A 81 -0.34 -3.67 17.45
CA LEU A 81 -1.35 -4.70 17.20
C LEU A 81 -2.20 -5.02 18.44
N ASP A 82 -1.61 -4.97 19.65
CA ASP A 82 -2.35 -5.10 20.90
C ASP A 82 -3.32 -3.92 21.10
N ALA A 83 -2.91 -2.73 20.71
CA ALA A 83 -3.77 -1.55 20.74
C ALA A 83 -4.84 -1.57 19.64
N TYR A 84 -4.49 -2.07 18.45
CA TYR A 84 -5.44 -2.30 17.36
C TYR A 84 -6.53 -3.30 17.76
N GLU A 85 -6.18 -4.38 18.45
CA GLU A 85 -7.14 -5.36 18.95
C GLU A 85 -8.19 -4.73 19.86
N GLN A 86 -7.80 -3.75 20.68
CA GLN A 86 -8.72 -3.04 21.57
C GLN A 86 -9.71 -2.13 20.83
N VAL A 87 -9.32 -1.56 19.67
CA VAL A 87 -10.20 -0.71 18.86
C VAL A 87 -10.95 -1.50 17.78
N TYR A 88 -10.52 -2.72 17.48
CA TYR A 88 -11.10 -3.57 16.44
C TYR A 88 -12.63 -3.74 16.53
N PRO A 89 -13.25 -3.94 17.72
CA PRO A 89 -14.72 -4.05 17.84
C PRO A 89 -15.48 -2.82 17.32
N ASN A 90 -14.87 -1.64 17.37
CA ASN A 90 -15.46 -0.43 16.80
C ASN A 90 -15.18 -0.35 15.29
N LEU A 91 -13.95 -0.64 14.85
CA LEU A 91 -13.58 -0.57 13.43
C LEU A 91 -14.50 -1.41 12.55
N ILE A 92 -14.87 -2.64 12.97
CA ILE A 92 -15.75 -3.52 12.19
C ILE A 92 -17.21 -3.05 12.14
N VAL A 93 -17.63 -2.13 12.99
CA VAL A 93 -18.94 -1.47 12.88
C VAL A 93 -18.97 -0.55 11.67
N HIS A 94 -17.84 0.10 11.36
CA HIS A 94 -17.71 1.05 10.26
C HIS A 94 -17.32 0.38 8.94
N ASP A 95 -16.48 -0.66 9.00
CA ASP A 95 -16.16 -1.49 7.83
C ASP A 95 -15.84 -2.93 8.27
N PRO A 96 -16.70 -3.92 7.93
CA PRO A 96 -16.49 -5.32 8.28
C PRO A 96 -15.28 -5.95 7.56
N ALA A 97 -14.65 -5.25 6.63
CA ALA A 97 -13.48 -5.72 5.89
C ALA A 97 -12.15 -5.54 6.66
N TYR A 98 -12.16 -4.97 7.87
CA TYR A 98 -10.98 -4.92 8.72
C TYR A 98 -10.51 -6.32 9.12
N PRO A 99 -9.22 -6.66 8.93
CA PRO A 99 -8.66 -7.91 9.43
C PRO A 99 -8.59 -7.89 10.97
N THR A 100 -8.68 -9.05 11.59
CA THR A 100 -8.44 -9.19 13.02
C THR A 100 -6.98 -8.95 13.37
N ALA A 101 -6.68 -8.57 14.62
CA ALA A 101 -5.30 -8.44 15.09
C ALA A 101 -4.51 -9.75 14.95
N ASN A 102 -5.15 -10.92 15.14
CA ASN A 102 -4.50 -12.22 14.98
C ASN A 102 -4.15 -12.52 13.52
N GLU A 103 -4.99 -12.15 12.57
CA GLU A 103 -4.65 -12.23 11.14
C GLU A 103 -3.43 -11.36 10.83
N LEU A 104 -3.38 -10.12 11.33
CA LEU A 104 -2.22 -9.23 11.14
C LEU A 104 -0.96 -9.76 11.82
N ARG A 105 -1.05 -10.28 13.07
CA ARG A 105 0.08 -10.92 13.75
C ARG A 105 0.64 -12.10 12.96
N SER A 106 -0.22 -12.89 12.30
CA SER A 106 0.22 -14.01 11.44
C SER A 106 0.96 -13.56 10.18
N LYS A 107 0.94 -12.28 9.86
CA LYS A 107 1.63 -11.66 8.71
C LYS A 107 2.97 -11.01 9.08
N LEU A 108 3.41 -11.10 10.34
CA LEU A 108 4.72 -10.59 10.74
C LEU A 108 5.82 -11.59 10.36
N PHE A 109 6.82 -11.11 9.63
CA PHE A 109 7.98 -11.90 9.22
C PHE A 109 9.27 -11.14 9.53
N LEU A 110 10.31 -11.90 9.83
CA LEU A 110 11.65 -11.35 9.96
C LEU A 110 12.31 -11.33 8.58
N GLY A 111 12.78 -10.17 8.17
CA GLY A 111 13.61 -9.93 7.00
C GLY A 111 15.09 -9.89 7.36
N ASP A 112 15.88 -9.24 6.53
CA ASP A 112 17.31 -9.08 6.75
C ASP A 112 17.59 -8.13 7.92
N GLN A 113 18.51 -8.53 8.82
CA GLN A 113 18.95 -7.78 9.97
C GLN A 113 20.50 -7.65 10.01
N ASP A 114 21.19 -8.16 8.98
CA ASP A 114 22.65 -8.14 8.95
C ASP A 114 23.16 -6.77 8.48
N SER A 115 23.81 -6.04 9.37
CA SER A 115 24.36 -4.70 9.09
C SER A 115 25.43 -4.69 7.98
N THR A 116 26.04 -5.84 7.70
CA THR A 116 27.05 -5.98 6.64
C THR A 116 26.42 -6.02 5.24
N HIS A 117 25.12 -6.25 5.15
CA HIS A 117 24.35 -6.24 3.91
C HIS A 117 23.94 -4.82 3.46
N ILE A 118 24.20 -3.81 4.28
CA ILE A 118 23.96 -2.40 3.95
C ILE A 118 25.22 -1.80 3.30
N VAL A 119 25.18 -1.61 1.99
CA VAL A 119 26.32 -1.22 1.16
C VAL A 119 26.27 0.26 0.73
N VAL A 120 25.28 1.00 1.17
CA VAL A 120 25.13 2.41 0.80
C VAL A 120 25.66 3.34 1.89
N ASP A 121 26.29 4.42 1.48
CA ASP A 121 26.65 5.56 2.32
C ASP A 121 25.48 6.58 2.36
N THR A 122 25.32 7.32 3.44
CA THR A 122 24.30 8.36 3.62
C THR A 122 24.26 9.39 2.50
N ASP A 123 25.41 9.70 1.90
CA ASP A 123 25.49 10.63 0.77
C ASP A 123 24.90 10.07 -0.53
N VAL A 124 24.71 8.77 -0.62
CA VAL A 124 24.26 8.06 -1.83
C VAL A 124 22.76 7.88 -1.86
N ILE A 125 22.08 7.79 -0.71
CA ILE A 125 20.63 7.55 -0.62
C ILE A 125 19.79 8.60 -1.36
N ARG A 126 20.30 9.83 -1.50
CA ARG A 126 19.63 10.93 -2.20
C ARG A 126 19.93 10.99 -3.69
N ARG A 127 20.73 10.06 -4.21
CA ARG A 127 21.07 10.04 -5.63
C ARG A 127 19.94 9.47 -6.48
N VAL A 128 19.97 9.87 -7.73
CA VAL A 128 19.09 9.34 -8.77
C VAL A 128 19.34 7.84 -8.92
N PRO A 129 18.32 7.01 -9.23
CA PRO A 129 18.50 5.62 -9.66
C PRO A 129 19.61 5.46 -10.69
N GLY A 130 20.29 4.30 -10.70
CA GLY A 130 21.44 4.03 -11.58
C GLY A 130 22.79 4.43 -10.99
N THR A 131 22.91 4.69 -9.68
CA THR A 131 24.19 4.94 -9.00
C THR A 131 25.00 3.65 -8.79
N GLU A 132 26.29 3.78 -8.46
CA GLU A 132 27.20 2.62 -8.40
C GLU A 132 27.08 1.75 -7.14
N SER A 133 26.47 2.25 -6.06
CA SER A 133 26.32 1.46 -4.82
C SER A 133 25.33 0.32 -5.03
N MET A 134 25.80 -0.91 -4.92
CA MET A 134 25.02 -2.11 -5.20
C MET A 134 25.38 -3.23 -4.23
N ILE A 135 24.37 -3.91 -3.73
CA ILE A 135 24.53 -5.13 -2.91
C ILE A 135 24.75 -6.35 -3.81
N ASP A 136 25.26 -7.43 -3.22
CA ASP A 136 25.28 -8.76 -3.84
C ASP A 136 24.65 -9.80 -2.91
N PRO A 137 23.36 -10.12 -3.08
CA PRO A 137 22.64 -11.06 -2.22
C PRO A 137 22.89 -12.53 -2.57
N THR A 138 23.83 -12.85 -3.47
CA THR A 138 24.03 -14.21 -4.01
C THR A 138 24.31 -15.23 -2.90
N HIS A 139 25.09 -14.85 -1.90
CA HIS A 139 25.52 -15.75 -0.82
C HIS A 139 24.83 -15.48 0.52
N TRP A 140 23.86 -14.57 0.56
CA TRP A 140 23.12 -14.31 1.79
C TRP A 140 22.18 -15.46 2.13
N ALA A 141 21.95 -15.66 3.42
CA ALA A 141 20.92 -16.58 3.88
C ALA A 141 19.51 -16.10 3.48
N ASP A 142 18.64 -17.05 3.21
CA ASP A 142 17.21 -16.76 3.07
C ASP A 142 16.64 -16.37 4.45
N THR A 143 15.66 -15.47 4.46
CA THR A 143 14.91 -15.08 5.65
C THR A 143 13.44 -15.44 5.49
N PRO A 144 12.68 -15.58 6.60
CA PRO A 144 11.23 -15.78 6.50
C PRO A 144 10.54 -14.70 5.64
N GLY A 145 11.02 -13.45 5.71
CA GLY A 145 10.52 -12.34 4.89
C GLY A 145 10.83 -12.49 3.41
N SER A 146 12.09 -12.86 3.05
CA SER A 146 12.44 -13.10 1.65
C SER A 146 11.68 -14.30 1.07
N ASP A 147 11.49 -15.36 1.87
CA ASP A 147 10.72 -16.52 1.46
C ASP A 147 9.24 -16.20 1.25
N LYS A 148 8.66 -15.36 2.11
CA LYS A 148 7.26 -14.91 1.94
C LYS A 148 7.06 -14.08 0.68
N ILE A 149 8.02 -13.24 0.30
CA ILE A 149 7.98 -12.52 -0.98
C ILE A 149 8.01 -13.52 -2.15
N VAL A 150 8.92 -14.50 -2.12
CA VAL A 150 9.03 -15.54 -3.16
C VAL A 150 7.72 -16.31 -3.29
N GLU A 151 7.20 -16.85 -2.17
CA GLU A 151 5.93 -17.57 -2.12
C GLU A 151 4.80 -16.77 -2.78
N THR A 152 4.64 -15.51 -2.37
CA THR A 152 3.58 -14.62 -2.86
C THR A 152 3.67 -14.36 -4.36
N LEU A 153 4.88 -14.16 -4.87
CA LEU A 153 5.10 -13.93 -6.30
C LEU A 153 4.92 -15.20 -7.14
N LEU A 154 5.13 -16.38 -6.57
CA LEU A 154 4.89 -17.67 -7.24
C LEU A 154 3.42 -18.07 -7.29
N GLU A 155 2.55 -17.53 -6.44
CA GLU A 155 1.12 -17.84 -6.46
C GLU A 155 0.50 -17.64 -7.85
N ASN A 156 -0.54 -18.43 -8.15
CA ASN A 156 -1.29 -18.30 -9.41
C ASN A 156 -2.38 -17.20 -9.29
N ASP A 157 -1.99 -16.06 -8.72
CA ASP A 157 -2.79 -14.86 -8.63
C ASP A 157 -2.20 -13.83 -9.61
N PRO A 158 -2.97 -13.31 -10.59
CA PRO A 158 -2.44 -12.37 -11.57
C PRO A 158 -2.30 -10.94 -11.06
N ARG A 159 -2.87 -10.63 -9.88
CA ARG A 159 -2.82 -9.28 -9.30
C ARG A 159 -1.38 -8.85 -9.04
N LYS A 160 -1.15 -7.54 -9.12
CA LYS A 160 0.12 -6.94 -8.70
C LYS A 160 0.33 -7.15 -7.20
N VAL A 161 1.61 -7.27 -6.82
CA VAL A 161 2.07 -7.30 -5.45
C VAL A 161 2.89 -6.04 -5.21
N TYR A 162 2.40 -5.18 -4.33
CA TYR A 162 3.05 -3.93 -3.96
C TYR A 162 4.00 -4.18 -2.79
N ILE A 163 5.29 -4.24 -3.08
CA ILE A 163 6.35 -4.40 -2.09
C ILE A 163 6.82 -3.00 -1.71
N GLN A 164 6.60 -2.61 -0.48
CA GLN A 164 6.89 -1.27 0.01
C GLN A 164 8.16 -1.32 0.86
N ALA A 165 9.22 -0.67 0.42
CA ALA A 165 10.44 -0.49 1.19
C ALA A 165 10.37 0.84 1.94
N TRP A 166 9.96 0.78 3.19
CA TRP A 166 9.97 1.89 4.14
C TRP A 166 11.40 2.14 4.62
N GLY A 167 12.15 1.05 4.89
CA GLY A 167 13.59 1.03 5.10
C GLY A 167 14.38 0.51 3.89
N GLY A 168 15.30 -0.43 4.13
CA GLY A 168 16.09 -1.06 3.07
C GLY A 168 15.31 -2.05 2.21
N GLY A 169 15.82 -2.27 1.01
CA GLY A 169 15.26 -3.21 0.01
C GLY A 169 15.96 -4.56 -0.04
N ASN A 170 16.98 -4.80 0.79
CA ASN A 170 17.84 -5.98 0.78
C ASN A 170 17.08 -7.31 0.88
N THR A 171 16.04 -7.39 1.71
CA THR A 171 15.17 -8.58 1.83
C THR A 171 14.47 -8.89 0.50
N ALA A 172 13.96 -7.87 -0.20
CA ALA A 172 13.34 -8.04 -1.51
C ALA A 172 14.38 -8.41 -2.60
N ALA A 173 15.57 -7.80 -2.56
CA ALA A 173 16.65 -8.14 -3.48
C ALA A 173 17.06 -9.62 -3.34
N LYS A 174 17.14 -10.14 -2.10
CA LYS A 174 17.37 -11.58 -1.85
C LYS A 174 16.24 -12.44 -2.39
N ALA A 175 14.99 -12.03 -2.23
CA ALA A 175 13.84 -12.74 -2.80
C ALA A 175 13.90 -12.81 -4.33
N PHE A 176 14.21 -11.71 -5.02
CA PHE A 176 14.35 -11.70 -6.48
C PHE A 176 15.54 -12.54 -6.97
N GLN A 177 16.67 -12.50 -6.24
CA GLN A 177 17.81 -13.36 -6.53
C GLN A 177 17.43 -14.83 -6.42
N LYS A 178 16.73 -15.22 -5.36
CA LYS A 178 16.22 -16.58 -5.15
C LYS A 178 15.25 -17.02 -6.25
N LEU A 179 14.29 -16.17 -6.62
CA LEU A 179 13.37 -16.41 -7.72
C LEU A 179 14.12 -16.73 -9.02
N LYS A 180 15.13 -15.92 -9.36
CA LYS A 180 15.90 -16.07 -10.59
C LYS A 180 16.71 -17.36 -10.64
N THR A 181 17.25 -17.79 -9.50
CA THR A 181 18.16 -18.94 -9.43
C THR A 181 17.46 -20.27 -9.16
N GLN A 182 16.43 -20.27 -8.32
CA GLN A 182 15.75 -21.50 -7.91
C GLN A 182 14.44 -21.77 -8.67
N TYR A 183 13.82 -20.70 -9.26
CA TYR A 183 12.54 -20.79 -9.98
C TYR A 183 12.63 -20.14 -11.37
N PRO A 184 13.63 -20.51 -12.21
CA PRO A 184 13.89 -19.86 -13.50
C PRO A 184 12.73 -19.95 -14.49
N SER A 185 11.90 -21.01 -14.42
CA SER A 185 10.73 -21.19 -15.29
C SER A 185 9.58 -20.24 -14.93
N GLU A 186 9.42 -19.86 -13.67
CA GLU A 186 8.38 -18.97 -13.16
C GLU A 186 8.85 -17.50 -13.07
N TYR A 187 10.16 -17.27 -13.13
CA TYR A 187 10.79 -16.00 -12.83
C TYR A 187 10.15 -14.82 -13.58
N GLU A 188 10.03 -14.93 -14.92
CA GLU A 188 9.48 -13.85 -15.74
C GLU A 188 8.04 -13.50 -15.36
N ARG A 189 7.21 -14.49 -15.11
CA ARG A 189 5.83 -14.31 -14.65
C ARG A 189 5.77 -13.66 -13.27
N ALA A 190 6.61 -14.14 -12.36
CA ALA A 190 6.64 -13.69 -10.96
C ALA A 190 7.08 -12.23 -10.84
N VAL A 191 8.20 -11.85 -11.45
CA VAL A 191 8.74 -10.48 -11.33
C VAL A 191 7.87 -9.42 -11.99
N LYS A 192 7.13 -9.76 -13.05
CA LYS A 192 6.19 -8.84 -13.69
C LYS A 192 5.00 -8.46 -12.81
N LYS A 193 4.71 -9.24 -11.75
CA LYS A 193 3.70 -8.87 -10.75
C LYS A 193 4.22 -7.88 -9.72
N ALA A 194 5.51 -7.81 -9.50
CA ALA A 194 6.11 -6.98 -8.48
C ALA A 194 6.12 -5.50 -8.86
N VAL A 195 5.58 -4.67 -7.98
CA VAL A 195 5.73 -3.22 -7.98
C VAL A 195 6.38 -2.86 -6.66
N MET A 196 7.62 -2.39 -6.69
CA MET A 196 8.35 -2.03 -5.48
C MET A 196 8.33 -0.50 -5.32
N TYR A 197 7.71 -0.02 -4.24
CA TYR A 197 7.70 1.39 -3.87
C TYR A 197 8.79 1.62 -2.83
N ASN A 198 9.74 2.49 -3.13
CA ASN A 198 10.90 2.75 -2.29
C ASN A 198 10.83 4.16 -1.71
N ILE A 199 10.87 4.25 -0.38
CA ILE A 199 11.12 5.50 0.34
C ILE A 199 12.64 5.71 0.35
N TRP A 200 13.14 6.39 -0.65
CA TRP A 200 14.55 6.42 -1.07
C TRP A 200 15.11 5.01 -1.42
N TYR A 201 16.35 4.96 -1.83
CA TYR A 201 17.17 3.75 -1.79
C TYR A 201 18.00 3.81 -0.51
N GLN A 202 17.56 3.13 0.54
CA GLN A 202 18.19 3.16 1.86
C GLN A 202 19.27 2.08 2.03
N ASP A 203 19.59 1.40 0.94
CA ASP A 203 20.70 0.46 0.76
C ASP A 203 21.01 0.31 -0.74
N GLY A 204 21.91 -0.59 -1.11
CA GLY A 204 22.24 -0.85 -2.52
C GLY A 204 21.25 -1.76 -3.26
N ALA A 205 20.10 -2.09 -2.68
CA ALA A 205 19.14 -3.04 -3.27
C ALA A 205 18.44 -2.48 -4.50
N GLY A 206 18.07 -1.21 -4.49
CA GLY A 206 17.44 -0.57 -5.64
C GLY A 206 18.29 -0.70 -6.90
N ASN A 207 19.56 -0.34 -6.82
CA ASN A 207 20.50 -0.43 -7.93
C ASN A 207 20.73 -1.89 -8.38
N TYR A 208 20.76 -2.84 -7.44
CA TYR A 208 20.84 -4.27 -7.77
C TYR A 208 19.61 -4.73 -8.56
N ILE A 209 18.40 -4.36 -8.09
CA ILE A 209 17.16 -4.77 -8.74
C ILE A 209 17.02 -4.14 -10.13
N GLU A 210 17.33 -2.85 -10.28
CA GLU A 210 17.37 -2.18 -11.59
C GLU A 210 18.22 -2.94 -12.62
N THR A 211 19.40 -3.40 -12.17
CA THR A 211 20.41 -4.03 -13.04
C THR A 211 20.08 -5.48 -13.36
N TYR A 212 19.72 -6.27 -12.34
CA TYR A 212 19.59 -7.72 -12.48
C TYR A 212 18.16 -8.22 -12.59
N HIS A 213 17.16 -7.39 -12.25
CA HIS A 213 15.74 -7.70 -12.26
C HIS A 213 14.91 -6.60 -12.96
N PRO A 214 15.26 -6.17 -14.16
CA PRO A 214 14.68 -4.98 -14.81
C PRO A 214 13.20 -5.11 -15.19
N ASP A 215 12.58 -6.28 -14.99
CA ASP A 215 11.15 -6.49 -15.19
C ASP A 215 10.32 -6.16 -13.94
N VAL A 216 10.95 -5.96 -12.78
CA VAL A 216 10.31 -5.38 -11.59
C VAL A 216 10.03 -3.90 -11.84
N THR A 217 8.81 -3.46 -11.51
CA THR A 217 8.50 -2.02 -11.54
C THR A 217 9.02 -1.37 -10.26
N LEU A 218 9.91 -0.40 -10.38
CA LEU A 218 10.47 0.36 -9.26
C LEU A 218 9.92 1.78 -9.26
N LEU A 219 9.30 2.18 -8.16
CA LEU A 219 8.88 3.54 -7.86
C LEU A 219 9.81 4.08 -6.79
N VAL A 220 10.47 5.20 -7.05
CA VAL A 220 11.43 5.80 -6.11
C VAL A 220 10.92 7.16 -5.68
N SER A 221 10.57 7.27 -4.42
CA SER A 221 10.08 8.49 -3.80
C SER A 221 11.22 9.25 -3.13
N TYR A 222 11.37 10.51 -3.51
CA TYR A 222 12.31 11.47 -2.93
C TYR A 222 11.59 12.64 -2.26
N TYR A 223 10.51 13.09 -2.90
CA TYR A 223 9.79 14.30 -2.48
C TYR A 223 8.75 14.04 -1.39
N PHE A 224 8.64 12.78 -0.87
CA PHE A 224 7.96 12.53 0.40
C PHE A 224 8.60 13.37 1.51
N SER A 225 9.92 13.52 1.46
CA SER A 225 10.68 14.36 2.40
C SER A 225 10.24 15.82 2.30
N GLY A 226 9.94 16.41 3.44
CA GLY A 226 9.36 17.75 3.57
C GLY A 226 7.85 17.79 3.23
N THR A 227 7.19 16.63 3.08
CA THR A 227 5.75 16.51 2.89
C THR A 227 5.10 15.64 3.94
N TRP A 228 5.64 14.46 4.18
CA TRP A 228 5.12 13.44 5.09
C TRP A 228 6.04 13.15 6.27
N ASP A 229 7.32 13.53 6.17
CA ASP A 229 8.32 13.31 7.19
C ASP A 229 8.44 14.45 8.20
N TYR A 230 9.38 14.34 9.09
CA TYR A 230 9.74 15.21 10.22
C TYR A 230 9.49 16.70 9.95
N GLY A 231 8.47 17.27 10.60
CA GLY A 231 8.13 18.67 10.48
C GLY A 231 7.45 19.08 9.17
N SER A 232 6.94 18.14 8.42
CA SER A 232 6.10 18.41 7.24
C SER A 232 4.81 19.09 7.64
N GLN A 233 4.51 20.15 7.00
CA GLN A 233 4.17 21.46 7.52
C GLN A 233 2.69 21.77 7.71
N ARG A 234 1.72 21.00 7.18
CA ARG A 234 0.34 21.53 7.19
C ARG A 234 -0.50 21.14 8.39
N TYR A 235 -0.12 20.10 9.10
CA TYR A 235 -0.90 19.55 10.21
C TYR A 235 -0.05 19.30 11.45
N THR A 236 1.13 19.90 11.49
CA THR A 236 2.06 19.74 12.61
C THR A 236 1.66 20.54 13.84
N ASP A 237 0.90 21.62 13.66
CA ASP A 237 0.51 22.51 14.75
C ASP A 237 -0.50 21.86 15.68
N GLY A 238 -0.03 20.86 16.41
CA GLY A 238 -0.80 20.20 17.44
C GLY A 238 -1.77 19.12 16.95
N PHE A 239 -1.78 18.77 15.64
CA PHE A 239 -2.64 17.68 15.15
C PHE A 239 -2.36 16.38 15.88
N ALA A 240 -1.12 15.91 15.91
CA ALA A 240 -0.76 14.70 16.63
C ALA A 240 -1.03 14.84 18.13
N LYS A 241 -0.55 15.92 18.74
CA LYS A 241 -0.72 16.16 20.19
C LYS A 241 -2.16 16.35 20.61
N ASN A 242 -2.92 17.16 19.88
CA ASN A 242 -4.27 17.57 20.28
C ASN A 242 -5.35 16.63 19.74
N TYR A 243 -5.06 15.90 18.66
CA TYR A 243 -6.00 15.04 17.99
C TYR A 243 -5.65 13.56 18.16
N LEU A 244 -4.50 13.09 17.68
CA LEU A 244 -4.13 11.67 17.75
C LEU A 244 -4.02 11.18 19.19
N HIS A 245 -3.33 11.91 20.06
CA HIS A 245 -3.10 11.50 21.44
C HIS A 245 -4.32 11.67 22.35
N ASN A 246 -5.37 12.35 21.91
CA ASN A 246 -6.52 12.67 22.76
C ASN A 246 -7.84 12.20 22.16
N GLY A 247 -8.46 11.20 22.79
CA GLY A 247 -9.85 10.84 22.52
C GLY A 247 -10.09 9.85 21.38
N HIS A 248 -9.02 9.30 20.74
CA HIS A 248 -9.14 8.39 19.62
C HIS A 248 -8.67 6.94 19.91
N GLY A 249 -8.63 6.59 21.18
CA GLY A 249 -8.37 5.23 21.64
C GLY A 249 -6.88 4.87 21.76
N PRO A 250 -6.58 3.63 22.21
CA PRO A 250 -5.24 3.22 22.55
C PRO A 250 -4.29 3.14 21.35
N LEU A 251 -4.78 2.83 20.14
CA LEU A 251 -3.91 2.77 18.95
C LEU A 251 -3.39 4.15 18.57
N ALA A 252 -4.27 5.14 18.50
CA ALA A 252 -3.89 6.53 18.22
C ALA A 252 -2.94 7.10 19.28
N ALA A 253 -3.15 6.74 20.56
CA ALA A 253 -2.31 7.19 21.68
C ALA A 253 -0.86 6.67 21.60
N LEU A 254 -0.60 5.62 20.81
CA LEU A 254 0.76 5.11 20.56
C LEU A 254 1.53 5.88 19.48
N TYR A 255 0.92 6.89 18.83
CA TYR A 255 1.61 7.68 17.84
C TYR A 255 2.83 8.38 18.47
N PRO A 256 4.07 8.11 18.01
CA PRO A 256 5.27 8.44 18.78
C PRO A 256 5.59 9.94 18.87
N GLN A 257 5.10 10.75 17.93
CA GLN A 257 5.47 12.14 17.79
C GLN A 257 4.32 13.10 18.08
N ASP A 258 4.63 14.31 18.55
CA ASP A 258 3.66 15.40 18.72
C ASP A 258 3.32 16.13 17.40
N TYR A 259 3.87 15.67 16.28
CA TYR A 259 3.68 16.20 14.93
C TYR A 259 3.62 15.05 13.92
N ILE A 260 3.11 15.30 12.73
CA ILE A 260 3.07 14.29 11.68
C ILE A 260 4.50 13.97 11.21
N SER A 261 4.87 12.72 11.35
CA SER A 261 6.15 12.16 10.93
C SER A 261 5.90 10.80 10.29
N GLU A 262 5.47 10.78 9.05
CA GLU A 262 4.99 9.60 8.34
C GLU A 262 5.68 9.48 6.98
N GLY A 263 7.02 9.46 6.98
CA GLY A 263 7.83 9.35 5.77
C GLY A 263 7.44 8.18 4.88
N ASP A 264 6.92 7.10 5.47
CA ASP A 264 6.61 5.85 4.79
C ASP A 264 5.16 5.74 4.30
N SER A 265 4.28 6.60 4.83
CA SER A 265 2.85 6.58 4.45
C SER A 265 2.59 6.71 2.94
N PRO A 266 3.35 7.46 2.15
CA PRO A 266 3.17 7.50 0.70
C PRO A 266 3.21 6.14 0.02
N ALA A 267 3.96 5.19 0.56
CA ALA A 267 4.11 3.86 -0.05
C ALA A 267 2.78 3.08 -0.09
N PHE A 268 2.00 3.06 0.98
CA PHE A 268 0.69 2.42 0.96
C PHE A 268 -0.42 3.35 0.45
N LEU A 269 -0.33 4.66 0.67
CA LEU A 269 -1.26 5.62 0.10
C LEU A 269 -1.30 5.58 -1.43
N TYR A 270 -0.19 5.18 -2.08
CA TYR A 270 -0.12 4.92 -3.51
C TYR A 270 -1.09 3.82 -3.96
N THR A 271 -1.34 2.81 -3.12
CA THR A 271 -2.16 1.64 -3.47
C THR A 271 -3.65 1.83 -3.19
N LEU A 272 -4.04 2.89 -2.47
CA LEU A 272 -5.43 3.08 -2.06
C LEU A 272 -6.32 3.52 -3.23
N GLY A 273 -7.54 2.99 -3.24
CA GLY A 273 -8.58 3.35 -4.20
C GLY A 273 -9.19 4.73 -3.94
N SER A 274 -8.38 5.78 -4.10
CA SER A 274 -8.77 7.18 -3.86
C SER A 274 -9.52 7.84 -5.04
N GLY A 275 -9.96 7.04 -6.02
CA GLY A 275 -10.50 7.55 -7.29
C GLY A 275 -9.44 8.03 -8.28
N LEU A 276 -8.18 8.12 -7.85
CA LEU A 276 -7.02 8.41 -8.68
C LEU A 276 -6.38 7.08 -9.10
N ARG A 277 -6.08 6.92 -10.38
CA ARG A 277 -5.69 5.64 -10.97
C ARG A 277 -4.16 5.45 -11.04
N GLY A 278 -3.41 6.02 -10.11
CA GLY A 278 -1.95 5.94 -10.05
C GLY A 278 -1.40 4.51 -10.00
N TYR A 279 -2.16 3.58 -9.42
CA TYR A 279 -1.80 2.15 -9.40
C TYR A 279 -1.89 1.46 -10.77
N GLU A 280 -2.61 2.02 -11.74
CA GLU A 280 -2.68 1.51 -13.11
C GLU A 280 -1.50 1.99 -13.96
N ASP A 281 -1.16 3.28 -13.81
CA ASP A 281 0.01 3.89 -14.43
C ASP A 281 0.61 4.92 -13.45
N PRO A 282 1.88 4.75 -13.07
CA PRO A 282 2.54 5.65 -12.11
C PRO A 282 2.51 7.13 -12.50
N THR A 283 2.35 7.43 -13.81
CA THR A 283 2.30 8.81 -14.32
C THR A 283 0.97 9.52 -14.02
N TYR A 284 -0.09 8.78 -13.67
CA TYR A 284 -1.38 9.39 -13.34
C TYR A 284 -1.39 10.07 -11.97
N GLY A 285 -0.59 9.55 -11.03
CA GLY A 285 -0.49 10.08 -9.68
C GLY A 285 -1.63 9.69 -8.76
N GLY A 286 -1.44 9.99 -7.48
CA GLY A 286 -2.35 9.69 -6.39
C GLY A 286 -1.85 10.23 -5.07
N TRP A 287 -2.43 9.77 -3.96
CA TRP A 287 -2.04 10.22 -2.61
C TRP A 287 -0.59 9.87 -2.27
N GLY A 288 -0.05 8.81 -2.87
CA GLY A 288 1.35 8.42 -2.76
C GLY A 288 2.28 9.04 -3.81
N GLY A 289 1.92 10.17 -4.40
CA GLY A 289 2.74 10.90 -5.37
C GLY A 289 2.40 10.59 -6.83
N GLN A 290 3.09 11.30 -7.73
CA GLN A 290 3.04 11.12 -9.18
C GLN A 290 4.45 10.89 -9.68
N PHE A 291 4.61 9.98 -10.63
CA PHE A 291 5.93 9.53 -11.07
C PHE A 291 6.13 9.78 -12.56
N TYR A 292 7.39 9.89 -12.97
CA TYR A 292 7.79 9.87 -14.36
C TYR A 292 8.80 8.74 -14.59
N LYS A 293 8.76 8.16 -15.78
CA LYS A 293 9.69 7.10 -16.16
C LYS A 293 11.10 7.67 -16.40
N ILE A 294 12.11 7.01 -15.83
CA ILE A 294 13.50 7.39 -16.06
C ILE A 294 13.95 6.88 -17.43
N GLU A 295 14.49 7.79 -18.24
CA GLU A 295 15.03 7.45 -19.56
C GLU A 295 16.23 6.50 -19.42
N GLY A 296 16.30 5.49 -20.29
CA GLY A 296 17.36 4.48 -20.28
C GLY A 296 17.17 3.32 -19.31
N LEU A 297 16.21 3.42 -18.35
CA LEU A 297 15.86 2.33 -17.45
C LEU A 297 14.52 1.68 -17.84
N LYS A 298 14.44 0.35 -17.71
CA LYS A 298 13.30 -0.40 -18.27
C LYS A 298 11.98 -0.09 -17.55
N ASN A 299 11.93 -0.22 -16.22
CA ASN A 299 10.72 -0.07 -15.41
C ASN A 299 11.00 0.72 -14.13
N VAL A 300 11.81 1.77 -14.21
CA VAL A 300 12.14 2.63 -13.07
C VAL A 300 11.47 3.98 -13.24
N TYR A 301 10.79 4.41 -12.19
CA TYR A 301 10.07 5.66 -12.12
C TYR A 301 10.53 6.45 -10.88
N ARG A 302 10.57 7.76 -11.02
CA ARG A 302 10.88 8.69 -9.92
C ARG A 302 9.72 9.66 -9.74
N ASP A 303 9.48 10.09 -8.52
CA ASP A 303 8.47 11.10 -8.23
C ASP A 303 8.79 12.45 -8.87
N VAL A 304 7.74 13.15 -9.31
CA VAL A 304 7.85 14.37 -10.14
C VAL A 304 8.33 15.55 -9.30
N ASP A 305 7.65 15.84 -8.20
CA ASP A 305 7.92 16.94 -7.29
C ASP A 305 7.15 16.81 -5.97
N ARG A 306 7.44 17.72 -5.04
CA ARG A 306 6.74 17.79 -3.76
C ARG A 306 5.26 18.17 -3.91
N GLY A 307 4.89 18.95 -4.91
CA GLY A 307 3.51 19.34 -5.19
C GLY A 307 2.61 18.15 -5.52
N SER A 308 3.18 17.08 -6.08
CA SER A 308 2.46 15.84 -6.39
C SER A 308 1.91 15.14 -5.14
N TYR A 309 2.52 15.37 -3.97
CA TYR A 309 2.05 14.91 -2.66
C TYR A 309 1.23 15.96 -1.94
N LEU A 310 1.73 17.20 -1.86
CA LEU A 310 1.13 18.28 -1.06
C LEU A 310 -0.33 18.53 -1.40
N ARG A 311 -0.72 18.38 -2.67
CA ARG A 311 -2.11 18.55 -3.11
C ARG A 311 -3.09 17.57 -2.45
N TRP A 312 -2.60 16.44 -1.94
CA TRP A 312 -3.42 15.37 -1.38
C TRP A 312 -3.32 15.21 0.13
N VAL A 313 -2.32 15.82 0.77
CA VAL A 313 -2.08 15.70 2.22
C VAL A 313 -3.32 16.02 3.03
N GLU A 314 -4.04 17.07 2.69
CA GLU A 314 -5.25 17.49 3.42
C GLU A 314 -6.35 16.42 3.33
N VAL A 315 -6.63 15.92 2.12
CA VAL A 315 -7.67 14.92 1.90
C VAL A 315 -7.31 13.61 2.59
N ALA A 316 -6.06 13.16 2.45
CA ALA A 316 -5.60 11.95 3.11
C ALA A 316 -5.61 12.05 4.64
N ASN A 317 -5.37 13.25 5.20
CA ASN A 317 -5.48 13.46 6.64
C ASN A 317 -6.94 13.50 7.13
N ARG A 318 -7.87 14.02 6.34
CA ARG A 318 -9.30 13.97 6.67
C ARG A 318 -9.83 12.53 6.67
N ASP A 319 -9.39 11.69 5.73
CA ASP A 319 -9.70 10.26 5.75
C ASP A 319 -9.12 9.59 7.00
N PHE A 320 -7.89 9.95 7.38
CA PHE A 320 -7.28 9.45 8.61
C PHE A 320 -8.05 9.89 9.88
N GLU A 321 -8.49 11.15 9.94
CA GLU A 321 -9.34 11.65 11.03
C GLU A 321 -10.63 10.84 11.17
N SER A 322 -11.29 10.52 10.06
CA SER A 322 -12.51 9.69 10.08
C SER A 322 -12.22 8.30 10.67
N ARG A 323 -11.11 7.67 10.25
CA ARG A 323 -10.69 6.34 10.77
C ARG A 323 -10.28 6.36 12.24
N LEU A 324 -9.68 7.46 12.69
CA LEU A 324 -9.40 7.67 14.12
C LEU A 324 -10.70 7.77 14.94
N ARG A 325 -11.75 8.40 14.40
CA ARG A 325 -13.08 8.39 15.04
C ARG A 325 -13.68 6.99 15.06
N TRP A 326 -13.47 6.18 14.02
CA TRP A 326 -13.93 4.78 13.99
C TRP A 326 -13.34 3.95 15.14
N CYS A 327 -12.13 4.29 15.62
CA CYS A 327 -11.54 3.60 16.76
C CYS A 327 -12.36 3.71 18.05
N VAL A 328 -13.19 4.74 18.19
CA VAL A 328 -13.95 5.03 19.43
C VAL A 328 -15.45 5.12 19.22
N ALA A 329 -15.95 5.17 18.00
CA ALA A 329 -17.36 5.20 17.68
C ALA A 329 -17.92 3.78 17.62
N GLY A 330 -18.77 3.43 18.57
CA GLY A 330 -19.40 2.10 18.65
C GLY A 330 -20.65 1.94 17.79
N LYS A 331 -21.04 2.97 17.03
CA LYS A 331 -22.17 2.95 16.10
C LYS A 331 -21.78 3.62 14.79
N TYR A 332 -22.36 3.12 13.72
CA TYR A 332 -22.07 3.61 12.37
C TYR A 332 -22.35 5.12 12.22
N GLU A 333 -23.51 5.57 12.71
CA GLU A 333 -23.96 6.96 12.65
C GLU A 333 -23.17 7.96 13.50
N ASP A 334 -22.26 7.48 14.35
CA ASP A 334 -21.45 8.35 15.23
C ASP A 334 -20.13 8.80 14.58
N ALA A 335 -19.86 8.37 13.33
CA ALA A 335 -18.63 8.73 12.62
C ALA A 335 -18.88 8.89 11.12
N ASN A 336 -18.03 9.68 10.46
CA ASN A 336 -18.13 10.00 9.04
C ASN A 336 -17.62 8.87 8.14
N HIS A 337 -18.30 8.63 7.04
CA HIS A 337 -17.98 7.60 6.04
C HIS A 337 -17.80 8.18 4.65
N LYS A 338 -17.24 7.36 3.77
CA LYS A 338 -17.07 7.74 2.36
C LYS A 338 -18.42 7.82 1.67
N PRO A 339 -18.70 8.86 0.86
CA PRO A 339 -19.90 8.88 0.03
C PRO A 339 -19.92 7.70 -0.93
N VAL A 340 -21.10 7.14 -1.15
CA VAL A 340 -21.32 6.09 -2.14
C VAL A 340 -21.57 6.73 -3.50
N ILE A 341 -20.72 6.44 -4.47
CA ILE A 341 -20.79 6.98 -5.82
C ILE A 341 -21.22 5.87 -6.78
N ALA A 342 -22.35 6.06 -7.43
CA ALA A 342 -22.81 5.22 -8.53
C ALA A 342 -22.67 5.96 -9.86
N ILE A 343 -22.10 5.31 -10.87
CA ILE A 343 -21.96 5.86 -12.21
C ILE A 343 -22.88 5.11 -13.16
N PRO A 344 -24.09 5.64 -13.44
CA PRO A 344 -25.01 5.02 -14.39
C PRO A 344 -24.37 4.88 -15.76
N GLY A 345 -24.34 3.66 -16.29
CA GLY A 345 -23.74 3.36 -17.58
C GLY A 345 -22.27 2.92 -17.51
N GLY A 346 -21.71 2.74 -16.30
CA GLY A 346 -20.38 2.18 -16.07
C GLY A 346 -19.24 3.18 -16.20
N LEU A 347 -18.03 2.69 -15.89
CA LEU A 347 -16.80 3.49 -15.87
C LEU A 347 -16.17 3.68 -17.26
N GLU A 348 -16.61 2.92 -18.26
CA GLU A 348 -16.06 2.96 -19.61
C GLU A 348 -17.17 3.30 -20.63
N LYS A 349 -16.87 4.22 -21.55
CA LYS A 349 -17.73 4.56 -22.68
C LYS A 349 -16.92 4.59 -23.98
N THR A 350 -17.43 3.91 -25.00
CA THR A 350 -16.90 4.02 -26.36
C THR A 350 -17.73 5.03 -27.14
N VAL A 351 -17.08 6.04 -27.69
CA VAL A 351 -17.74 7.12 -28.44
C VAL A 351 -16.98 7.38 -29.74
N LYS A 352 -17.66 7.94 -30.74
CA LYS A 352 -17.01 8.39 -31.98
C LYS A 352 -16.40 9.78 -31.77
N SER A 353 -15.33 10.06 -32.52
CA SER A 353 -14.71 11.39 -32.50
C SER A 353 -15.74 12.46 -32.88
N GLY A 354 -15.85 13.50 -32.04
CA GLY A 354 -16.78 14.61 -32.22
C GLY A 354 -18.17 14.42 -31.57
N GLU A 355 -18.44 13.24 -30.95
CA GLU A 355 -19.67 13.05 -30.17
C GLU A 355 -19.56 13.76 -28.81
N THR A 356 -20.68 14.35 -28.38
CA THR A 356 -20.82 14.88 -27.01
C THR A 356 -21.11 13.74 -26.05
N VAL A 357 -20.33 13.66 -24.96
CA VAL A 357 -20.51 12.67 -23.90
C VAL A 357 -21.04 13.34 -22.65
N THR A 358 -22.15 12.86 -22.12
CA THR A 358 -22.65 13.23 -20.80
C THR A 358 -22.22 12.17 -19.81
N LEU A 359 -21.51 12.58 -18.74
CA LEU A 359 -21.13 11.75 -17.61
C LEU A 359 -22.02 12.12 -16.43
N ASN A 360 -22.69 11.14 -15.85
CA ASN A 360 -23.52 11.31 -14.66
C ASN A 360 -22.96 10.48 -13.53
N ALA A 361 -23.02 11.01 -12.32
CA ALA A 361 -22.73 10.27 -11.09
C ALA A 361 -23.82 10.56 -10.07
N ASP A 362 -24.34 9.52 -9.45
CA ASP A 362 -25.25 9.61 -8.31
C ASP A 362 -24.41 9.47 -7.04
N ILE A 363 -24.56 10.39 -6.11
CA ILE A 363 -23.81 10.45 -4.86
C ILE A 363 -24.80 10.31 -3.71
N THR A 364 -24.53 9.39 -2.80
CA THR A 364 -25.30 9.19 -1.58
C THR A 364 -24.36 9.30 -0.38
N GLU A 365 -24.67 10.20 0.53
CA GLU A 365 -24.04 10.27 1.83
C GLU A 365 -24.65 9.20 2.74
N PRO A 366 -23.84 8.31 3.36
CA PRO A 366 -24.35 7.23 4.19
C PRO A 366 -24.71 7.65 5.62
N ASP A 367 -24.28 8.85 6.07
CA ASP A 367 -24.38 9.42 7.42
C ASP A 367 -24.74 10.91 7.42
#